data_7d847a7960306892362d69384ab631a4
#
_entry.id   7d847a7960306892362d69384ab631a4
#
_cell.length_a   1.000
_cell.length_b   1.000
_cell.length_c   1.000
_cell.angle_alpha   90.00
_cell.angle_beta   90.00
_cell.angle_gamma   90.00
#
_symmetry.space_group_name_H-M   'P 1'
#
loop_
_entity.id
_entity.type
_entity.pdbx_description
1 polymer ?
#
loop_
_entity_poly.entity_id
_entity_poly.type
_entity_poly.pdbx_seq_one_letter_code
_entity_poly.pdbx_strand_id
1 'polypeptide(L)'
;SNDLIQDKYITVSVARKNMDEARTFFHRVDADLSKNFGRLESGAKALDNQDRLRIFHDFFRPGEEEHFRFDLSDAMKKGHDFRDYICPDGLCFKADHFEMGGKVGRVLFLRDYASYIKDEMISKLSDFPRNLMLSIDILPIPTDEAIREVQSRILGIEADIARWQQRQNSRNNFTASIPYELEQLRAETKEFLDDLSTRDQRMIFANVTIVHMADTLEQLNTDTETLQAIGLEQACQFSVLRYQQEDGLNTALPYGLRRIKTTRTLTTESTAVLMPFRVQEIQDAGGIYYGVNAVSKNLLICNRKKLLNPHGFVLGVSGSG
;
A
#
# COMPACT_ATOMS: atom_id res chain seq x y z
N SER A 1 19.12 -3.54 -16.31
CA SER A 1 18.26 -3.38 -15.15
C SER A 1 17.44 -2.14 -15.37
N ASN A 2 16.13 -2.26 -15.50
CA ASN A 2 15.27 -1.09 -15.40
C ASN A 2 15.37 -0.65 -13.95
N ASP A 3 16.00 0.48 -13.70
CA ASP A 3 15.93 1.13 -12.40
C ASP A 3 14.49 1.56 -12.18
N LEU A 4 13.75 0.78 -11.38
CA LEU A 4 12.39 1.11 -11.02
C LEU A 4 12.45 2.29 -10.06
N ILE A 5 12.04 3.45 -10.55
CA ILE A 5 11.85 4.65 -9.72
C ILE A 5 10.60 4.42 -8.88
N GLN A 6 10.73 4.58 -7.57
CA GLN A 6 9.63 4.47 -6.62
C GLN A 6 9.39 5.83 -5.95
N ASP A 7 8.23 6.39 -6.22
CA ASP A 7 7.73 7.55 -5.47
C ASP A 7 6.83 7.09 -4.33
N LYS A 8 6.99 7.70 -3.16
CA LYS A 8 6.25 7.35 -1.95
C LYS A 8 5.49 8.56 -1.44
N TYR A 9 4.19 8.42 -1.30
CA TYR A 9 3.29 9.47 -0.84
C TYR A 9 2.55 9.05 0.41
N ILE A 10 2.40 9.98 1.36
CA ILE A 10 1.57 9.81 2.55
C ILE A 10 0.45 10.83 2.46
N THR A 11 -0.78 10.36 2.41
CA THR A 11 -1.97 11.20 2.42
C THR A 11 -2.66 11.08 3.77
N VAL A 12 -2.92 12.20 4.42
CA VAL A 12 -3.63 12.25 5.69
C VAL A 12 -4.93 13.00 5.51
N SER A 13 -6.04 12.39 5.92
CA SER A 13 -7.37 13.00 5.94
C SER A 13 -7.91 13.07 7.35
N VAL A 14 -8.55 14.17 7.69
CA VAL A 14 -9.16 14.37 9.00
C VAL A 14 -10.45 15.17 8.89
N ALA A 15 -11.44 14.79 9.68
CA ALA A 15 -12.63 15.60 9.89
C ALA A 15 -12.45 16.49 11.12
N ARG A 16 -12.63 17.80 10.98
CA ARG A 16 -12.57 18.79 12.07
C ARG A 16 -13.74 19.77 11.94
N LYS A 17 -14.09 20.43 13.04
CA LYS A 17 -15.21 21.37 13.09
C LYS A 17 -14.98 22.62 12.24
N ASN A 18 -13.74 23.07 12.15
CA ASN A 18 -13.35 24.27 11.40
C ASN A 18 -11.93 24.14 10.81
N MET A 19 -11.56 25.10 9.96
CA MET A 19 -10.27 25.11 9.25
C MET A 19 -9.07 25.31 10.20
N ASP A 20 -9.24 26.04 11.29
CA ASP A 20 -8.13 26.33 12.20
C ASP A 20 -7.77 25.08 13.02
N GLU A 21 -8.76 24.30 13.44
CA GLU A 21 -8.53 22.99 14.05
C GLU A 21 -7.85 22.03 13.07
N ALA A 22 -8.26 22.05 11.80
CA ALA A 22 -7.64 21.22 10.77
C ALA A 22 -6.19 21.62 10.51
N ARG A 23 -5.88 22.91 10.41
CA ARG A 23 -4.52 23.43 10.25
C ARG A 23 -3.63 23.04 11.44
N THR A 24 -4.12 23.25 12.66
CA THR A 24 -3.40 22.85 13.88
C THR A 24 -3.08 21.37 13.89
N PHE A 25 -4.04 20.54 13.47
CA PHE A 25 -3.83 19.10 13.34
C PHE A 25 -2.73 18.77 12.30
N PHE A 26 -2.81 19.36 11.11
CA PHE A 26 -1.82 19.09 10.07
C PHE A 26 -0.41 19.58 10.41
N HIS A 27 -0.28 20.72 11.09
CA HIS A 27 1.02 21.16 11.62
C HIS A 27 1.64 20.14 12.60
N ARG A 28 0.81 19.54 13.44
CA ARG A 28 1.28 18.47 14.34
C ARG A 28 1.72 17.24 13.57
N VAL A 29 0.90 16.80 12.61
CA VAL A 29 1.24 15.64 11.76
C VAL A 29 2.54 15.87 11.00
N ASP A 30 2.74 17.05 10.43
CA ASP A 30 3.97 17.40 9.72
C ASP A 30 5.19 17.35 10.65
N ALA A 31 5.09 17.92 11.85
CA ALA A 31 6.15 17.86 12.85
C ALA A 31 6.47 16.43 13.29
N ASP A 32 5.44 15.60 13.53
CA ASP A 32 5.60 14.20 13.94
C ASP A 32 6.22 13.36 12.81
N LEU A 33 5.79 13.53 11.58
CA LEU A 33 6.39 12.86 10.41
C LEU A 33 7.84 13.26 10.22
N SER A 34 8.13 14.57 10.23
CA SER A 34 9.51 15.08 10.11
C SER A 34 10.43 14.52 11.18
N LYS A 35 9.96 14.46 12.44
CA LYS A 35 10.71 13.89 13.55
C LYS A 35 10.96 12.39 13.39
N ASN A 36 9.93 11.62 12.99
CA ASN A 36 10.04 10.18 12.86
C ASN A 36 10.90 9.78 11.66
N PHE A 37 10.75 10.45 10.52
CA PHE A 37 11.62 10.21 9.35
C PHE A 37 13.06 10.65 9.62
N GLY A 38 13.26 11.75 10.37
CA GLY A 38 14.60 12.16 10.79
C GLY A 38 15.34 11.11 11.62
N ARG A 39 14.63 10.34 12.47
CA ARG A 39 15.21 9.20 13.22
C ARG A 39 15.65 8.05 12.31
N LEU A 40 15.02 7.92 11.14
CA LEU A 40 15.36 6.92 10.12
C LEU A 40 16.37 7.46 9.10
N GLU A 41 17.03 8.57 9.39
CA GLU A 41 17.95 9.26 8.45
C GLU A 41 17.28 9.55 7.08
N SER A 42 15.98 9.78 7.09
CA SER A 42 15.16 10.05 5.93
C SER A 42 14.38 11.35 6.12
N GLY A 43 13.65 11.80 5.10
CA GLY A 43 12.87 13.02 5.14
C GLY A 43 11.49 12.86 4.52
N ALA A 44 10.55 13.67 4.98
CA ALA A 44 9.26 13.85 4.36
C ALA A 44 9.07 15.35 4.06
N LYS A 45 8.55 15.66 2.88
CA LYS A 45 8.24 17.03 2.44
C LYS A 45 6.73 17.15 2.26
N ALA A 46 6.12 18.15 2.90
CA ALA A 46 4.74 18.49 2.61
C ALA A 46 4.63 19.00 1.17
N LEU A 47 3.73 18.40 0.40
CA LEU A 47 3.49 18.76 -0.98
C LEU A 47 2.62 20.02 -1.06
N ASP A 48 2.97 20.93 -1.95
CA ASP A 48 2.14 22.06 -2.30
C ASP A 48 1.02 21.64 -3.29
N ASN A 49 0.19 22.60 -3.68
CA ASN A 49 -0.91 22.34 -4.60
C ASN A 49 -0.44 21.93 -5.99
N GLN A 50 0.67 22.48 -6.45
CA GLN A 50 1.26 22.18 -7.77
C GLN A 50 1.84 20.76 -7.77
N ASP A 51 2.60 20.40 -6.74
CA ASP A 51 3.13 19.04 -6.55
C ASP A 51 2.00 18.00 -6.52
N ARG A 52 0.91 18.29 -5.79
CA ARG A 52 -0.26 17.40 -5.73
C ARG A 52 -0.96 17.24 -7.07
N LEU A 53 -1.18 18.34 -7.80
CA LEU A 53 -1.80 18.28 -9.13
C LEU A 53 -0.94 17.51 -10.12
N ARG A 54 0.38 17.61 -10.00
CA ARG A 54 1.33 16.83 -10.83
C ARG A 54 1.12 15.32 -10.65
N ILE A 55 0.96 14.82 -9.41
CA ILE A 55 0.70 13.39 -9.15
C ILE A 55 -0.54 12.92 -9.91
N PHE A 56 -1.61 13.70 -9.88
CA PHE A 56 -2.84 13.35 -10.59
C PHE A 56 -2.70 13.47 -12.11
N HIS A 57 -2.01 14.52 -12.58
CA HIS A 57 -1.71 14.67 -14.01
C HIS A 57 -0.94 13.46 -14.53
N ASP A 58 0.15 13.09 -13.89
CA ASP A 58 1.02 11.99 -14.33
C ASP A 58 0.30 10.64 -14.29
N PHE A 59 -0.64 10.46 -13.35
CA PHE A 59 -1.49 9.27 -13.32
C PHE A 59 -2.53 9.27 -14.45
N PHE A 60 -3.27 10.37 -14.63
CA PHE A 60 -4.40 10.43 -15.56
C PHE A 60 -3.97 10.68 -17.01
N ARG A 61 -2.78 11.20 -17.25
CA ARG A 61 -2.22 11.49 -18.58
C ARG A 61 -0.85 10.82 -18.77
N PRO A 62 -0.82 9.47 -18.74
CA PRO A 62 0.44 8.73 -18.88
C PRO A 62 1.09 9.01 -20.23
N GLY A 63 2.37 9.41 -20.21
CA GLY A 63 3.15 9.82 -21.38
C GLY A 63 3.16 11.33 -21.63
N GLU A 64 2.45 12.12 -20.80
CA GLU A 64 2.42 13.58 -20.87
C GLU A 64 3.08 14.25 -19.65
N GLU A 65 3.87 13.52 -18.88
CA GLU A 65 4.46 13.97 -17.60
C GLU A 65 5.30 15.26 -17.76
N GLU A 66 6.00 15.40 -18.89
CA GLU A 66 6.79 16.59 -19.18
C GLU A 66 5.94 17.81 -19.60
N HIS A 67 4.71 17.62 -19.97
CA HIS A 67 3.80 18.67 -20.44
C HIS A 67 3.06 19.37 -19.31
N PHE A 68 3.12 18.86 -18.07
CA PHE A 68 2.44 19.46 -16.94
C PHE A 68 2.94 20.90 -16.70
N ARG A 69 2.04 21.85 -16.82
CA ARG A 69 2.25 23.27 -16.53
C ARG A 69 0.98 23.81 -15.87
N PHE A 70 1.07 24.05 -14.59
CA PHE A 70 -0.05 24.65 -13.83
C PHE A 70 0.43 25.94 -13.17
N ASP A 71 -0.25 27.03 -13.48
CA ASP A 71 -0.14 28.33 -12.79
C ASP A 71 -1.55 28.80 -12.45
N LEU A 72 -1.80 29.03 -11.15
CA LEU A 72 -3.11 29.40 -10.66
C LEU A 72 -3.59 30.75 -11.23
N SER A 73 -2.69 31.73 -11.37
CA SER A 73 -3.02 33.06 -11.89
C SER A 73 -3.39 32.99 -13.38
N ASP A 74 -2.68 32.19 -14.15
CA ASP A 74 -2.95 31.98 -15.57
C ASP A 74 -4.25 31.17 -15.78
N ALA A 75 -4.49 30.14 -14.97
CA ALA A 75 -5.71 29.37 -14.97
C ALA A 75 -6.94 30.25 -14.68
N MET A 76 -6.86 31.08 -13.64
CA MET A 76 -7.95 32.02 -13.32
C MET A 76 -8.24 33.02 -14.45
N LYS A 77 -7.18 33.56 -15.10
CA LYS A 77 -7.36 34.47 -16.25
C LYS A 77 -8.03 33.81 -17.44
N LYS A 78 -7.76 32.53 -17.67
CA LYS A 78 -8.34 31.72 -18.74
C LYS A 78 -9.70 31.15 -18.41
N GLY A 79 -10.17 31.27 -17.16
CA GLY A 79 -11.39 30.64 -16.68
C GLY A 79 -11.29 29.11 -16.57
N HIS A 80 -10.06 28.60 -16.45
CA HIS A 80 -9.80 27.18 -16.30
C HIS A 80 -9.90 26.76 -14.82
N ASP A 81 -10.34 25.52 -14.60
CA ASP A 81 -10.30 24.82 -13.31
C ASP A 81 -9.05 23.92 -13.27
N PHE A 82 -8.63 23.48 -12.07
CA PHE A 82 -7.56 22.51 -11.91
C PHE A 82 -7.82 21.19 -12.67
N ARG A 83 -9.11 20.84 -12.85
CA ARG A 83 -9.53 19.67 -13.61
C ARG A 83 -9.11 19.69 -15.07
N ASP A 84 -9.06 20.87 -15.67
CA ASP A 84 -8.62 21.03 -17.07
C ASP A 84 -7.15 20.59 -17.27
N TYR A 85 -6.37 20.59 -16.18
CA TYR A 85 -4.95 20.22 -16.18
C TYR A 85 -4.69 18.76 -15.83
N ILE A 86 -5.64 18.09 -15.14
CA ILE A 86 -5.41 16.73 -14.63
C ILE A 86 -6.35 15.67 -15.22
N CYS A 87 -7.56 16.06 -15.69
CA CYS A 87 -8.50 15.07 -16.20
C CYS A 87 -7.99 14.41 -17.48
N PRO A 88 -8.18 13.10 -17.65
CA PRO A 88 -7.88 12.40 -18.89
C PRO A 88 -8.89 12.78 -19.96
N ASP A 89 -8.54 12.57 -21.23
CA ASP A 89 -9.43 12.81 -22.37
C ASP A 89 -10.68 11.93 -22.34
N GLY A 90 -10.59 10.77 -21.70
CA GLY A 90 -11.69 9.86 -21.48
C GLY A 90 -11.40 8.88 -20.35
N LEU A 91 -12.42 8.60 -19.55
CA LEU A 91 -12.37 7.59 -18.48
C LEU A 91 -13.69 6.81 -18.51
N CYS A 92 -13.59 5.50 -18.71
CA CYS A 92 -14.73 4.61 -18.78
C CYS A 92 -14.53 3.39 -17.87
N PHE A 93 -15.44 3.18 -16.95
CA PHE A 93 -15.40 2.02 -16.06
C PHE A 93 -16.21 0.86 -16.63
N LYS A 94 -15.59 -0.31 -16.64
CA LYS A 94 -16.19 -1.60 -17.04
C LYS A 94 -16.41 -2.46 -15.79
N ALA A 95 -16.89 -3.69 -16.00
CA ALA A 95 -17.17 -4.62 -14.90
C ALA A 95 -15.94 -4.97 -14.06
N ASP A 96 -14.76 -5.08 -14.68
CA ASP A 96 -13.53 -5.59 -14.06
C ASP A 96 -12.26 -4.80 -14.42
N HIS A 97 -12.39 -3.72 -15.18
CA HIS A 97 -11.30 -2.83 -15.56
C HIS A 97 -11.82 -1.42 -15.87
N PHE A 98 -10.94 -0.48 -16.14
CA PHE A 98 -11.25 0.84 -16.66
C PHE A 98 -10.39 1.15 -17.89
N GLU A 99 -10.90 2.02 -18.74
CA GLU A 99 -10.22 2.53 -19.94
C GLU A 99 -9.93 4.01 -19.73
N MET A 100 -8.70 4.42 -19.97
CA MET A 100 -8.25 5.79 -19.71
C MET A 100 -7.11 6.17 -20.64
N GLY A 101 -7.27 7.25 -21.43
CA GLY A 101 -6.20 7.81 -22.25
C GLY A 101 -5.55 6.81 -23.23
N GLY A 102 -6.35 5.91 -23.83
CA GLY A 102 -5.85 4.86 -24.73
C GLY A 102 -5.20 3.66 -24.03
N LYS A 103 -5.17 3.64 -22.72
CA LYS A 103 -4.70 2.51 -21.88
C LYS A 103 -5.87 1.83 -21.18
N VAL A 104 -5.63 0.63 -20.71
CA VAL A 104 -6.55 -0.12 -19.84
C VAL A 104 -5.94 -0.30 -18.47
N GLY A 105 -6.75 -0.16 -17.44
CA GLY A 105 -6.28 -0.29 -16.05
C GLY A 105 -7.20 -1.18 -15.23
N ARG A 106 -6.68 -1.71 -14.13
CA ARG A 106 -7.43 -2.58 -13.23
C ARG A 106 -7.03 -2.34 -11.78
N VAL A 107 -8.06 -2.37 -10.92
CA VAL A 107 -7.86 -2.31 -9.47
C VAL A 107 -8.06 -3.68 -8.87
N LEU A 108 -7.06 -4.14 -8.16
CA LEU A 108 -7.07 -5.31 -7.30
C LEU A 108 -7.12 -4.88 -5.83
N PHE A 109 -7.65 -5.73 -4.98
CA PHE A 109 -7.59 -5.51 -3.53
C PHE A 109 -7.14 -6.78 -2.81
N LEU A 110 -6.52 -6.61 -1.66
CA LEU A 110 -6.12 -7.71 -0.79
C LEU A 110 -7.38 -8.29 -0.14
N ARG A 111 -7.81 -9.43 -0.66
CA ARG A 111 -9.01 -10.13 -0.19
C ARG A 111 -8.73 -10.91 1.09
N ASP A 112 -7.61 -11.61 1.12
CA ASP A 112 -7.25 -12.48 2.22
C ASP A 112 -5.72 -12.64 2.34
N TYR A 113 -5.25 -12.97 3.53
CA TYR A 113 -3.85 -13.24 3.84
C TYR A 113 -3.78 -14.26 4.97
N ALA A 114 -2.65 -14.96 5.09
CA ALA A 114 -2.37 -15.85 6.23
C ALA A 114 -2.26 -15.06 7.54
N SER A 115 -2.06 -15.74 8.64
CA SER A 115 -1.99 -15.15 10.00
C SER A 115 -1.01 -13.99 10.12
N TYR A 116 -0.04 -13.87 9.20
CA TYR A 116 0.88 -12.76 9.11
C TYR A 116 1.26 -12.45 7.64
N ILE A 117 1.53 -11.17 7.37
CA ILE A 117 2.00 -10.70 6.08
C ILE A 117 3.54 -10.73 6.11
N LYS A 118 4.16 -11.25 5.04
CA LYS A 118 5.62 -11.30 4.92
C LYS A 118 6.17 -10.04 4.26
N ASP A 119 7.31 -9.55 4.70
CA ASP A 119 8.03 -8.42 4.11
C ASP A 119 8.33 -8.59 2.64
N GLU A 120 8.57 -9.84 2.22
CA GLU A 120 8.86 -10.19 0.83
C GLU A 120 7.73 -9.84 -0.14
N MET A 121 6.47 -9.76 0.31
CA MET A 121 5.34 -9.43 -0.55
C MET A 121 5.52 -8.06 -1.21
N ILE A 122 5.81 -7.04 -0.43
CA ILE A 122 6.01 -5.67 -0.93
C ILE A 122 7.25 -5.62 -1.84
N SER A 123 8.32 -6.33 -1.46
CA SER A 123 9.53 -6.42 -2.28
C SER A 123 9.25 -7.03 -3.65
N LYS A 124 8.55 -8.16 -3.70
CA LYS A 124 8.20 -8.83 -4.97
C LYS A 124 7.22 -8.02 -5.84
N LEU A 125 6.26 -7.33 -5.22
CA LEU A 125 5.38 -6.41 -5.94
C LEU A 125 6.17 -5.23 -6.50
N SER A 126 7.16 -4.73 -5.76
CA SER A 126 8.04 -3.63 -6.22
C SER A 126 8.96 -4.04 -7.38
N ASP A 127 9.23 -5.32 -7.57
CA ASP A 127 10.03 -5.85 -8.70
C ASP A 127 9.18 -6.09 -9.96
N PHE A 128 7.88 -5.82 -9.91
CA PHE A 128 7.01 -5.94 -11.08
C PHE A 128 7.45 -4.99 -12.19
N PRO A 129 7.66 -5.48 -13.45
CA PRO A 129 8.38 -4.74 -14.49
C PRO A 129 7.57 -3.65 -15.19
N ARG A 130 6.41 -3.28 -14.66
CA ARG A 130 5.53 -2.26 -15.22
C ARG A 130 5.07 -1.26 -14.15
N ASN A 131 4.44 -0.19 -14.59
CA ASN A 131 3.86 0.80 -13.69
C ASN A 131 2.81 0.18 -12.79
N LEU A 132 3.05 0.25 -11.50
CA LEU A 132 2.22 -0.27 -10.43
C LEU A 132 2.01 0.80 -9.38
N MET A 133 0.77 1.04 -8.98
CA MET A 133 0.46 1.84 -7.80
C MET A 133 -0.04 0.91 -6.70
N LEU A 134 0.70 0.84 -5.61
CA LEU A 134 0.29 0.18 -4.38
C LEU A 134 -0.24 1.23 -3.41
N SER A 135 -1.47 1.09 -2.98
CA SER A 135 -2.10 1.97 -1.99
C SER A 135 -2.48 1.19 -0.74
N ILE A 136 -2.10 1.71 0.41
CA ILE A 136 -2.41 1.15 1.72
C ILE A 136 -3.20 2.20 2.48
N ASP A 137 -4.50 1.98 2.58
CA ASP A 137 -5.41 2.84 3.33
C ASP A 137 -5.53 2.33 4.77
N ILE A 138 -5.19 3.19 5.73
CA ILE A 138 -5.05 2.85 7.15
C ILE A 138 -6.03 3.67 7.97
N LEU A 139 -6.87 2.98 8.75
CA LEU A 139 -7.75 3.59 9.74
C LEU A 139 -7.35 3.11 11.15
N PRO A 140 -6.65 3.92 11.92
CA PRO A 140 -6.39 3.61 13.32
C PRO A 140 -7.68 3.60 14.14
N ILE A 141 -7.85 2.60 15.00
CA ILE A 141 -8.98 2.49 15.92
C ILE A 141 -8.54 2.86 17.33
N PRO A 142 -9.31 3.70 18.06
CA PRO A 142 -9.01 3.99 19.46
C PRO A 142 -8.90 2.71 20.29
N THR A 143 -7.92 2.64 21.19
CA THR A 143 -7.60 1.40 21.91
C THR A 143 -8.76 0.86 22.74
N ASP A 144 -9.54 1.74 23.36
CA ASP A 144 -10.72 1.35 24.13
C ASP A 144 -11.86 0.78 23.26
N GLU A 145 -12.01 1.29 22.05
CA GLU A 145 -12.96 0.79 21.05
C GLU A 145 -12.49 -0.55 20.50
N ALA A 146 -11.18 -0.66 20.19
CA ALA A 146 -10.56 -1.87 19.71
C ALA A 146 -10.72 -3.03 20.72
N ILE A 147 -10.43 -2.78 21.99
CA ILE A 147 -10.59 -3.79 23.06
C ILE A 147 -12.04 -4.25 23.15
N ARG A 148 -13.01 -3.34 23.13
CA ARG A 148 -14.44 -3.69 23.16
C ARG A 148 -14.86 -4.53 21.95
N GLU A 149 -14.39 -4.18 20.78
CA GLU A 149 -14.68 -4.92 19.55
C GLU A 149 -14.14 -6.36 19.62
N VAL A 150 -12.88 -6.53 20.06
CA VAL A 150 -12.27 -7.87 20.17
C VAL A 150 -12.93 -8.69 21.28
N GLN A 151 -13.27 -8.08 22.42
CA GLN A 151 -14.03 -8.75 23.47
C GLN A 151 -15.41 -9.23 22.99
N SER A 152 -16.10 -8.39 22.20
CA SER A 152 -17.38 -8.79 21.60
C SER A 152 -17.23 -9.97 20.64
N ARG A 153 -16.14 -10.03 19.87
CA ARG A 153 -15.83 -11.19 19.00
C ARG A 153 -15.57 -12.45 19.81
N ILE A 154 -14.81 -12.36 20.91
CA ILE A 154 -14.58 -13.51 21.82
C ILE A 154 -15.92 -14.04 22.35
N LEU A 155 -16.81 -13.16 22.83
CA LEU A 155 -18.13 -13.55 23.31
C LEU A 155 -18.96 -14.25 22.22
N GLY A 156 -18.88 -13.77 20.98
CA GLY A 156 -19.53 -14.42 19.83
C GLY A 156 -19.01 -15.84 19.59
N ILE A 157 -17.69 -16.02 19.60
CA ILE A 157 -17.03 -17.32 19.41
C ILE A 157 -17.42 -18.29 20.55
N GLU A 158 -17.39 -17.84 21.81
CA GLU A 158 -17.79 -18.65 22.97
C GLU A 158 -19.29 -19.08 22.88
N ALA A 159 -20.15 -18.18 22.38
CA ALA A 159 -21.56 -18.52 22.12
C ALA A 159 -21.70 -19.56 20.99
N ASP A 160 -20.88 -19.49 19.94
CA ASP A 160 -20.88 -20.48 18.87
C ASP A 160 -20.41 -21.86 19.36
N ILE A 161 -19.36 -21.87 20.18
CA ILE A 161 -18.86 -23.09 20.84
C ILE A 161 -19.95 -23.70 21.73
N ALA A 162 -20.60 -22.88 22.56
CA ALA A 162 -21.71 -23.36 23.43
C ALA A 162 -22.87 -23.91 22.60
N ARG A 163 -23.27 -23.26 21.52
CA ARG A 163 -24.31 -23.76 20.59
C ARG A 163 -23.90 -25.06 19.92
N TRP A 164 -22.66 -25.22 19.57
CA TRP A 164 -22.13 -26.45 19.00
C TRP A 164 -22.17 -27.58 20.04
N GLN A 165 -21.68 -27.33 21.25
CA GLN A 165 -21.74 -28.33 22.37
C GLN A 165 -23.17 -28.77 22.68
N GLN A 166 -24.08 -27.81 22.76
CA GLN A 166 -25.50 -28.12 23.00
C GLN A 166 -26.08 -29.03 21.91
N ARG A 167 -25.75 -28.80 20.64
CA ARG A 167 -26.15 -29.67 19.53
C ARG A 167 -25.56 -31.07 19.62
N GLN A 168 -24.31 -31.23 20.07
CA GLN A 168 -23.70 -32.54 20.27
C GLN A 168 -24.35 -33.28 21.44
N ASN A 169 -24.59 -32.61 22.54
CA ASN A 169 -25.27 -33.18 23.71
C ASN A 169 -26.68 -33.66 23.37
N SER A 170 -27.44 -32.91 22.57
CA SER A 170 -28.78 -33.35 22.13
C SER A 170 -28.73 -34.56 21.18
N ARG A 171 -27.58 -34.89 20.62
CA ARG A 171 -27.33 -36.09 19.81
C ARG A 171 -26.67 -37.22 20.61
N ASN A 172 -26.62 -37.12 21.95
CA ASN A 172 -25.93 -38.03 22.85
C ASN A 172 -24.43 -38.21 22.56
N ASN A 173 -23.80 -37.24 21.96
CA ASN A 173 -22.35 -37.23 21.63
C ASN A 173 -21.60 -36.37 22.64
N PHE A 174 -21.47 -36.80 23.87
CA PHE A 174 -20.90 -36.05 24.99
C PHE A 174 -19.34 -35.96 24.94
N THR A 175 -18.71 -36.77 24.10
CA THR A 175 -17.25 -36.82 23.96
C THR A 175 -16.74 -36.06 22.74
N ALA A 176 -17.63 -35.38 22.01
CA ALA A 176 -17.24 -34.61 20.84
C ALA A 176 -16.30 -33.43 21.21
N SER A 177 -15.11 -33.43 20.63
CA SER A 177 -14.19 -32.31 20.76
C SER A 177 -14.68 -31.10 19.96
N ILE A 178 -14.40 -29.91 20.47
CA ILE A 178 -14.70 -28.64 19.76
C ILE A 178 -14.02 -28.69 18.38
N PRO A 179 -14.68 -28.24 17.30
CA PRO A 179 -14.05 -28.14 15.98
C PRO A 179 -12.76 -27.33 16.04
N TYR A 180 -11.72 -27.85 15.42
CA TYR A 180 -10.40 -27.22 15.40
C TYR A 180 -10.44 -25.74 14.95
N GLU A 181 -11.25 -25.44 13.93
CA GLU A 181 -11.43 -24.08 13.41
C GLU A 181 -11.94 -23.09 14.46
N LEU A 182 -12.93 -23.51 15.28
CA LEU A 182 -13.47 -22.66 16.35
C LEU A 182 -12.46 -22.49 17.50
N GLU A 183 -11.69 -23.54 17.80
CA GLU A 183 -10.65 -23.48 18.83
C GLU A 183 -9.48 -22.58 18.39
N GLN A 184 -9.05 -22.70 17.14
CA GLN A 184 -8.04 -21.85 16.55
C GLN A 184 -8.49 -20.38 16.52
N LEU A 185 -9.70 -20.10 16.04
CA LEU A 185 -10.26 -18.75 16.00
C LEU A 185 -10.34 -18.11 17.39
N ARG A 186 -10.73 -18.91 18.40
CA ARG A 186 -10.74 -18.47 19.80
C ARG A 186 -9.34 -18.12 20.30
N ALA A 187 -8.34 -18.97 20.01
CA ALA A 187 -6.97 -18.76 20.44
C ALA A 187 -6.36 -17.50 19.78
N GLU A 188 -6.51 -17.35 18.46
CA GLU A 188 -6.03 -16.19 17.71
C GLU A 188 -6.69 -14.89 18.19
N THR A 189 -8.00 -14.91 18.47
CA THR A 189 -8.71 -13.72 18.95
C THR A 189 -8.29 -13.33 20.38
N LYS A 190 -7.98 -14.29 21.23
CA LYS A 190 -7.44 -14.04 22.58
C LYS A 190 -6.02 -13.51 22.53
N GLU A 191 -5.16 -14.05 21.67
CA GLU A 191 -3.81 -13.53 21.44
C GLU A 191 -3.86 -12.08 20.94
N PHE A 192 -4.74 -11.78 20.00
CA PHE A 192 -4.94 -10.41 19.51
C PHE A 192 -5.37 -9.46 20.64
N LEU A 193 -6.25 -9.88 21.56
CA LEU A 193 -6.62 -9.07 22.72
C LEU A 193 -5.45 -8.84 23.66
N ASP A 194 -4.59 -9.84 23.85
CA ASP A 194 -3.39 -9.72 24.67
C ASP A 194 -2.39 -8.75 24.04
N ASP A 195 -2.18 -8.80 22.74
CA ASP A 195 -1.37 -7.85 21.97
C ASP A 195 -1.81 -6.41 22.17
N LEU A 196 -3.13 -6.16 22.11
CA LEU A 196 -3.68 -4.81 22.33
C LEU A 196 -3.55 -4.33 23.78
N SER A 197 -3.61 -5.27 24.74
CA SER A 197 -3.68 -4.92 26.17
C SER A 197 -2.30 -4.85 26.83
N THR A 198 -1.34 -5.69 26.40
CA THR A 198 -0.06 -5.88 27.08
C THR A 198 1.16 -5.50 26.23
N ARG A 199 1.08 -5.61 24.90
CA ARG A 199 2.21 -5.39 23.98
C ARG A 199 2.23 -4.03 23.30
N ASP A 200 1.40 -3.08 23.76
CA ASP A 200 1.27 -1.72 23.17
C ASP A 200 0.96 -1.72 21.65
N GLN A 201 0.37 -2.81 21.16
CA GLN A 201 -0.10 -2.88 19.78
C GLN A 201 -1.40 -2.10 19.63
N ARG A 202 -1.66 -1.58 18.44
CA ARG A 202 -2.93 -0.90 18.11
C ARG A 202 -3.66 -1.66 17.02
N MET A 203 -4.97 -1.66 17.11
CA MET A 203 -5.83 -2.18 16.06
C MET A 203 -5.97 -1.18 14.92
N ILE A 204 -5.81 -1.66 13.72
CA ILE A 204 -5.88 -0.89 12.50
C ILE A 204 -6.79 -1.61 11.52
N PHE A 205 -7.72 -0.89 10.90
CA PHE A 205 -8.37 -1.37 9.70
C PHE A 205 -7.57 -0.92 8.49
N ALA A 206 -7.12 -1.87 7.70
CA ALA A 206 -6.35 -1.61 6.50
C ALA A 206 -7.06 -2.13 5.25
N ASN A 207 -6.90 -1.39 4.15
CA ASN A 207 -7.26 -1.82 2.82
C ASN A 207 -6.01 -1.67 1.93
N VAL A 208 -5.60 -2.75 1.30
CA VAL A 208 -4.47 -2.77 0.38
C VAL A 208 -5.01 -2.95 -1.02
N THR A 209 -4.75 -1.97 -1.87
CA THR A 209 -5.17 -1.97 -3.28
C THR A 209 -3.96 -1.85 -4.20
N ILE A 210 -4.06 -2.51 -5.34
CA ILE A 210 -3.09 -2.44 -6.43
C ILE A 210 -3.81 -1.89 -7.64
N VAL A 211 -3.25 -0.84 -8.25
CA VAL A 211 -3.69 -0.34 -9.55
C VAL A 211 -2.57 -0.57 -10.55
N HIS A 212 -2.86 -1.25 -11.64
CA HIS A 212 -1.91 -1.44 -12.72
C HIS A 212 -2.56 -1.11 -14.06
N MET A 213 -1.74 -0.74 -15.03
CA MET A 213 -2.18 -0.35 -16.37
C MET A 213 -1.36 -1.06 -17.43
N ALA A 214 -2.00 -1.29 -18.59
CA ALA A 214 -1.38 -1.88 -19.76
C ALA A 214 -1.89 -1.20 -21.05
N ASP A 215 -1.25 -1.47 -22.16
CA ASP A 215 -1.67 -0.92 -23.45
C ASP A 215 -2.83 -1.71 -24.06
N THR A 216 -2.98 -2.98 -23.69
CA THR A 216 -4.07 -3.85 -24.19
C THR A 216 -4.71 -4.63 -23.06
N LEU A 217 -5.98 -5.04 -23.26
CA LEU A 217 -6.71 -5.86 -22.29
C LEU A 217 -6.06 -7.25 -22.10
N GLU A 218 -5.48 -7.82 -23.16
CA GLU A 218 -4.78 -9.09 -23.08
C GLU A 218 -3.56 -9.00 -22.15
N GLN A 219 -2.75 -7.96 -22.34
CA GLN A 219 -1.61 -7.68 -21.47
C GLN A 219 -2.04 -7.41 -20.02
N LEU A 220 -3.13 -6.65 -19.83
CA LEU A 220 -3.70 -6.40 -18.52
C LEU A 220 -4.10 -7.69 -17.81
N ASN A 221 -4.70 -8.64 -18.52
CA ASN A 221 -5.07 -9.96 -17.97
C ASN A 221 -3.82 -10.75 -17.53
N THR A 222 -2.80 -10.83 -18.38
CA THR A 222 -1.54 -11.51 -18.08
C THR A 222 -0.85 -10.88 -16.86
N ASP A 223 -0.80 -9.55 -16.81
CA ASP A 223 -0.22 -8.81 -15.70
C ASP A 223 -1.02 -9.04 -14.39
N THR A 224 -2.35 -9.11 -14.48
CA THR A 224 -3.21 -9.44 -13.33
C THR A 224 -2.89 -10.83 -12.77
N GLU A 225 -2.79 -11.84 -13.64
CA GLU A 225 -2.45 -13.21 -13.24
C GLU A 225 -1.08 -13.27 -12.56
N THR A 226 -0.11 -12.53 -13.08
CA THR A 226 1.23 -12.43 -12.50
C THR A 226 1.19 -11.80 -11.11
N LEU A 227 0.46 -10.70 -10.93
CA LEU A 227 0.30 -10.04 -9.62
C LEU A 227 -0.42 -10.93 -8.60
N GLN A 228 -1.43 -11.66 -9.05
CA GLN A 228 -2.13 -12.64 -8.20
C GLN A 228 -1.22 -13.81 -7.80
N ALA A 229 -0.39 -14.31 -8.73
CA ALA A 229 0.59 -15.35 -8.44
C ALA A 229 1.64 -14.89 -7.42
N ILE A 230 2.18 -13.68 -7.57
CA ILE A 230 3.09 -13.07 -6.59
C ILE A 230 2.44 -13.01 -5.20
N GLY A 231 1.17 -12.60 -5.12
CA GLY A 231 0.43 -12.59 -3.88
C GLY A 231 0.30 -13.98 -3.26
N LEU A 232 -0.11 -14.98 -4.04
CA LEU A 232 -0.30 -16.35 -3.56
C LEU A 232 0.99 -16.99 -3.03
N GLU A 233 2.14 -16.72 -3.65
CA GLU A 233 3.45 -17.16 -3.13
C GLU A 233 3.74 -16.64 -1.72
N GLN A 234 3.16 -15.49 -1.36
CA GLN A 234 3.30 -14.86 -0.04
C GLN A 234 2.09 -15.10 0.85
N ALA A 235 1.27 -16.10 0.53
CA ALA A 235 0.01 -16.41 1.21
C ALA A 235 -0.96 -15.20 1.31
N CYS A 236 -0.91 -14.32 0.32
CA CYS A 236 -1.80 -13.18 0.14
C CYS A 236 -2.67 -13.38 -1.10
N GLN A 237 -3.96 -13.18 -0.97
CA GLN A 237 -4.90 -13.33 -2.08
C GLN A 237 -5.38 -11.98 -2.58
N PHE A 238 -4.90 -11.56 -3.75
CA PHE A 238 -5.44 -10.40 -4.45
C PHE A 238 -6.59 -10.80 -5.37
N SER A 239 -7.65 -10.01 -5.33
CA SER A 239 -8.85 -10.23 -6.16
C SER A 239 -9.19 -8.97 -6.94
N VAL A 240 -9.76 -9.15 -8.12
CA VAL A 240 -10.25 -8.04 -8.95
C VAL A 240 -11.53 -7.48 -8.35
N LEU A 241 -11.61 -6.16 -8.22
CA LEU A 241 -12.85 -5.47 -7.86
C LEU A 241 -13.83 -5.51 -9.04
N ARG A 242 -14.85 -6.34 -8.94
CA ARG A 242 -15.89 -6.42 -9.98
C ARG A 242 -17.01 -5.43 -9.69
N TYR A 243 -17.38 -4.64 -10.71
CA TYR A 243 -18.39 -3.55 -10.64
C TYR A 243 -18.10 -2.46 -9.60
N GLN A 244 -16.85 -2.39 -9.14
CA GLN A 244 -16.36 -1.44 -8.13
C GLN A 244 -15.00 -0.84 -8.53
N GLN A 245 -14.69 -0.82 -9.82
CA GLN A 245 -13.40 -0.29 -10.31
C GLN A 245 -13.27 1.21 -10.04
N GLU A 246 -14.36 1.98 -10.16
CA GLU A 246 -14.41 3.40 -9.81
C GLU A 246 -14.15 3.62 -8.32
N ASP A 247 -14.85 2.90 -7.45
CA ASP A 247 -14.67 2.99 -6.00
C ASP A 247 -13.25 2.56 -5.59
N GLY A 248 -12.71 1.53 -6.26
CA GLY A 248 -11.36 1.05 -6.09
C GLY A 248 -10.33 2.10 -6.44
N LEU A 249 -10.45 2.70 -7.62
CA LEU A 249 -9.54 3.73 -8.08
C LEU A 249 -9.57 4.97 -7.17
N ASN A 250 -10.77 5.43 -6.80
CA ASN A 250 -10.93 6.57 -5.89
C ASN A 250 -10.37 6.30 -4.49
N THR A 251 -10.36 5.04 -4.04
CA THR A 251 -9.72 4.66 -2.76
C THR A 251 -8.20 4.62 -2.89
N ALA A 252 -7.68 4.14 -4.02
CA ALA A 252 -6.24 3.99 -4.24
C ALA A 252 -5.53 5.33 -4.49
N LEU A 253 -6.18 6.25 -5.17
CA LEU A 253 -5.62 7.57 -5.45
C LEU A 253 -5.47 8.43 -4.17
N PRO A 254 -4.46 9.31 -4.10
CA PRO A 254 -4.15 10.09 -2.90
C PRO A 254 -5.15 11.23 -2.64
N TYR A 255 -6.45 10.94 -2.77
CA TYR A 255 -7.53 11.86 -2.40
C TYR A 255 -7.82 11.85 -0.90
N GLY A 256 -7.41 10.78 -0.20
CA GLY A 256 -7.84 10.52 1.18
C GLY A 256 -9.30 10.09 1.28
N LEU A 257 -9.84 9.49 0.22
CA LEU A 257 -11.19 8.94 0.18
C LEU A 257 -11.14 7.42 0.37
N ARG A 258 -12.10 6.91 1.13
CA ARG A 258 -12.34 5.47 1.27
C ARG A 258 -13.72 5.14 0.70
N ARG A 259 -13.76 4.53 -0.47
CA ARG A 259 -15.00 4.06 -1.12
C ARG A 259 -15.20 2.56 -0.97
N ILE A 260 -14.10 1.79 -0.89
CA ILE A 260 -14.14 0.35 -0.63
C ILE A 260 -14.35 0.11 0.86
N LYS A 261 -15.36 -0.70 1.19
CA LYS A 261 -15.71 -1.04 2.58
C LYS A 261 -14.97 -2.27 3.11
N THR A 262 -14.41 -3.09 2.22
CA THR A 262 -13.67 -4.31 2.62
C THR A 262 -12.35 -3.91 3.24
N THR A 263 -12.25 -4.05 4.55
CA THR A 263 -11.03 -3.80 5.32
C THR A 263 -10.56 -5.08 6.01
N ARG A 264 -9.27 -5.15 6.30
CA ARG A 264 -8.66 -6.18 7.12
C ARG A 264 -8.22 -5.60 8.45
N THR A 265 -8.40 -6.37 9.50
CA THR A 265 -7.92 -5.99 10.83
C THR A 265 -6.46 -6.40 10.96
N LEU A 266 -5.59 -5.43 11.23
CA LEU A 266 -4.17 -5.61 11.43
C LEU A 266 -3.74 -5.04 12.77
N THR A 267 -2.58 -5.50 13.27
CA THR A 267 -1.85 -4.83 14.34
C THR A 267 -0.91 -3.76 13.78
N THR A 268 -0.36 -2.92 14.64
CA THR A 268 0.68 -1.95 14.25
C THR A 268 1.89 -2.65 13.64
N GLU A 269 2.30 -3.79 14.21
CA GLU A 269 3.42 -4.60 13.72
C GLU A 269 3.14 -5.16 12.31
N SER A 270 1.98 -5.80 12.12
CA SER A 270 1.57 -6.33 10.81
C SER A 270 1.44 -5.23 9.74
N THR A 271 1.03 -4.03 10.15
CA THR A 271 0.95 -2.87 9.23
C THR A 271 2.33 -2.34 8.86
N ALA A 272 3.30 -2.39 9.78
CA ALA A 272 4.68 -1.95 9.53
C ALA A 272 5.35 -2.78 8.42
N VAL A 273 5.01 -4.06 8.31
CA VAL A 273 5.48 -4.96 7.24
C VAL A 273 5.04 -4.50 5.84
N LEU A 274 3.91 -3.81 5.75
CA LEU A 274 3.39 -3.29 4.48
C LEU A 274 4.12 -2.01 4.01
N MET A 275 5.01 -1.45 4.83
CA MET A 275 5.72 -0.22 4.47
C MET A 275 6.72 -0.48 3.34
N PRO A 276 6.64 0.26 2.22
CA PRO A 276 7.46 0.00 1.04
C PRO A 276 8.87 0.58 1.18
N PHE A 277 9.52 0.38 2.32
CA PHE A 277 10.90 0.79 2.53
C PHE A 277 11.82 -0.34 2.05
N ARG A 278 12.36 -0.16 0.87
CA ARG A 278 13.37 -1.04 0.30
C ARG A 278 14.67 -0.29 0.12
N VAL A 279 15.75 -0.92 0.52
CA VAL A 279 17.10 -0.46 0.16
C VAL A 279 17.48 -1.18 -1.13
N GLN A 280 17.86 -0.41 -2.14
CA GLN A 280 18.36 -0.98 -3.37
C GLN A 280 19.74 -1.59 -3.12
N GLU A 281 19.89 -2.88 -3.38
CA GLU A 281 21.14 -3.61 -3.23
C GLU A 281 21.59 -4.15 -4.58
N ILE A 282 22.89 -4.12 -4.81
CA ILE A 282 23.51 -4.67 -6.01
C ILE A 282 24.49 -5.76 -5.57
N GLN A 283 24.10 -7.03 -5.81
CA GLN A 283 24.92 -8.20 -5.49
C GLN A 283 24.97 -9.15 -6.70
N ASP A 284 25.69 -8.75 -7.71
CA ASP A 284 25.85 -9.54 -8.92
C ASP A 284 26.90 -10.64 -8.72
N ALA A 285 26.55 -11.88 -9.08
CA ALA A 285 27.52 -12.97 -9.16
C ALA A 285 28.63 -12.66 -10.16
N GLY A 286 29.89 -12.77 -9.71
CA GLY A 286 31.07 -12.44 -10.51
C GLY A 286 31.28 -10.92 -10.73
N GLY A 287 30.66 -10.10 -9.88
CA GLY A 287 30.84 -8.65 -9.88
C GLY A 287 32.10 -8.19 -9.15
N ILE A 288 32.39 -6.92 -9.27
CA ILE A 288 33.49 -6.20 -8.61
C ILE A 288 32.91 -5.45 -7.43
N TYR A 289 33.66 -5.40 -6.32
CA TYR A 289 33.30 -4.59 -5.15
C TYR A 289 33.44 -3.09 -5.46
N TYR A 290 32.37 -2.34 -5.22
CA TYR A 290 32.33 -0.88 -5.42
C TYR A 290 32.27 -0.10 -4.11
N GLY A 291 31.84 -0.71 -3.02
CA GLY A 291 31.70 -0.04 -1.74
C GLY A 291 30.67 -0.73 -0.85
N VAL A 292 30.22 0.02 0.14
CA VAL A 292 29.18 -0.40 1.10
C VAL A 292 27.97 0.51 0.92
N ASN A 293 26.79 -0.10 0.87
CA ASN A 293 25.54 0.65 0.84
C ASN A 293 25.41 1.55 2.08
N ALA A 294 25.15 2.83 1.89
CA ALA A 294 25.08 3.78 2.99
C ALA A 294 23.96 3.48 3.99
N VAL A 295 22.87 2.86 3.54
CA VAL A 295 21.68 2.54 4.35
C VAL A 295 21.77 1.14 4.96
N SER A 296 21.83 0.08 4.13
CA SER A 296 21.84 -1.31 4.60
C SER A 296 23.17 -1.80 5.16
N LYS A 297 24.27 -1.06 4.87
CA LYS A 297 25.65 -1.46 5.19
C LYS A 297 26.11 -2.75 4.49
N ASN A 298 25.35 -3.26 3.54
CA ASN A 298 25.72 -4.42 2.74
C ASN A 298 26.71 -4.06 1.63
N LEU A 299 27.46 -5.05 1.16
CA LEU A 299 28.44 -4.87 0.08
C LEU A 299 27.75 -4.59 -1.24
N LEU A 300 28.22 -3.58 -1.96
CA LEU A 300 27.81 -3.30 -3.35
C LEU A 300 28.77 -4.04 -4.29
N ILE A 301 28.26 -5.10 -4.92
CA ILE A 301 29.00 -5.93 -5.88
C ILE A 301 28.28 -5.84 -7.21
N CYS A 302 28.87 -5.17 -8.18
CA CYS A 302 28.27 -4.95 -9.49
C CYS A 302 29.06 -5.63 -10.60
N ASN A 303 28.37 -6.36 -11.47
CA ASN A 303 28.95 -6.92 -12.68
C ASN A 303 28.65 -6.01 -13.87
N ARG A 304 29.57 -5.12 -14.19
CA ARG A 304 29.43 -4.15 -15.29
C ARG A 304 29.12 -4.79 -16.64
N LYS A 305 29.49 -6.07 -16.87
CA LYS A 305 29.18 -6.79 -18.10
C LYS A 305 27.68 -7.04 -18.28
N LYS A 306 26.89 -6.95 -17.21
CA LYS A 306 25.44 -7.06 -17.24
C LYS A 306 24.73 -5.74 -17.52
N LEU A 307 25.45 -4.62 -17.48
CA LEU A 307 24.90 -3.31 -17.78
C LEU A 307 24.74 -3.13 -19.29
N LEU A 308 23.71 -2.41 -19.69
CA LEU A 308 23.45 -2.07 -21.09
C LEU A 308 24.64 -1.29 -21.70
N ASN A 309 25.30 -0.46 -20.88
CA ASN A 309 26.53 0.24 -21.23
C ASN A 309 27.57 0.06 -20.10
N PRO A 310 28.61 -0.80 -20.28
CA PRO A 310 29.59 -1.07 -19.23
C PRO A 310 30.67 0.01 -19.10
N HIS A 311 30.64 1.03 -19.95
CA HIS A 311 31.66 2.10 -19.95
C HIS A 311 31.43 3.06 -18.77
N GLY A 312 32.51 3.58 -18.23
CA GLY A 312 32.48 4.56 -17.15
C GLY A 312 33.72 5.44 -17.17
N PHE A 313 33.56 6.69 -16.73
CA PHE A 313 34.65 7.63 -16.56
C PHE A 313 34.81 7.91 -15.07
N VAL A 314 36.05 7.96 -14.62
CA VAL A 314 36.44 8.43 -13.30
C VAL A 314 37.23 9.70 -13.48
N LEU A 315 36.69 10.81 -13.04
CA LEU A 315 37.34 12.12 -13.15
C LEU A 315 37.67 12.61 -11.73
N GLY A 316 38.91 13.07 -11.56
CA GLY A 316 39.36 13.63 -10.30
C GLY A 316 40.49 14.63 -10.53
N VAL A 317 40.69 15.54 -9.59
CA VAL A 317 41.85 16.42 -9.57
C VAL A 317 43.06 15.70 -8.99
N SER A 318 44.25 16.17 -9.28
CA SER A 318 45.49 15.61 -8.73
C SER A 318 45.43 15.60 -7.19
N GLY A 319 45.62 14.43 -6.59
CA GLY A 319 45.54 14.25 -5.14
C GLY A 319 44.13 13.93 -4.57
N SER A 320 43.15 13.68 -5.42
CA SER A 320 41.78 13.29 -4.96
C SER A 320 41.62 11.82 -4.57
N GLY A 321 42.65 11.04 -4.54
CA GLY A 321 42.65 9.61 -4.12
C GLY A 321 42.76 8.65 -5.26
#